data_fb1ec3af196eb289a235949294291505
#
_entry.id   fb1ec3af196eb289a235949294291505
#
_cell.length_a   1.000
_cell.length_b   1.000
_cell.length_c   1.000
_cell.angle_alpha   90.00
_cell.angle_beta   90.00
_cell.angle_gamma   90.00
#
_symmetry.space_group_name_H-M   'P 1'
#
loop_
_entity.id
_entity.type
_entity.pdbx_description
1 polymer ?
#
loop_
_entity_poly.entity_id
_entity_poly.type
_entity_poly.pdbx_seq_one_letter_code
_entity_poly.pdbx_strand_id
1 'polypeptide(L)'
;VKSIILAGAIALAFTLFATPAFIWLFKRVGWGQFVREDGPKSHHTKRGTPTMGGIAIILGAVLAVFGAKLFNGEPISNSALLVLFMMVGLGLVGFIDDFIKTHRQRSLGLSGWAKIFGQGVVAVAFAVMALQLKDADGWSPASGSISVVRDTNIDLLAWGPVVGLILVVLWIYFLVAATSNGVNIADGLDGLATGSSAMAIGAYAVIGFWQFNQSCFRDPLIQNCYEVKDSLDLAVVASAVVGSLIGFLWWNTSPAQIFMGDTGSLGLGGALAALAILTRTELLLIPIGGLFVIVTGSVIIQRVYFKLTKWKTGTGKRVFLMSPLHHHFELKGWEQITIVVRFWLIGALCVLSGVGMFYLEWTYA
;
A
#
# COMPACT_ATOMS: atom_id res chain seq x y z
N VAL A 1 -6.62 13.87 -17.68
CA VAL A 1 -7.88 13.22 -17.24
C VAL A 1 -8.15 11.94 -18.04
N LYS A 2 -8.01 11.96 -19.38
CA LYS A 2 -8.24 10.76 -20.21
C LYS A 2 -7.37 9.59 -19.74
N SER A 3 -6.09 9.82 -19.48
CA SER A 3 -5.14 8.78 -19.03
C SER A 3 -5.52 8.18 -17.67
N ILE A 4 -6.05 8.97 -16.73
CA ILE A 4 -6.54 8.49 -15.43
C ILE A 4 -7.68 7.49 -15.62
N ILE A 5 -8.72 7.89 -16.38
CA ILE A 5 -9.90 7.04 -16.61
C ILE A 5 -9.53 5.79 -17.39
N LEU A 6 -8.70 5.94 -18.43
CA LEU A 6 -8.29 4.83 -19.29
C LEU A 6 -7.45 3.82 -18.51
N ALA A 7 -6.50 4.27 -17.69
CA ALA A 7 -5.67 3.40 -16.87
C ALA A 7 -6.52 2.61 -15.85
N GLY A 8 -7.43 3.29 -15.15
CA GLY A 8 -8.37 2.63 -14.23
C GLY A 8 -9.25 1.59 -14.93
N ALA A 9 -9.80 1.93 -16.10
CA ALA A 9 -10.67 1.02 -16.86
C ALA A 9 -9.92 -0.21 -17.41
N ILE A 10 -8.73 -0.01 -17.98
CA ILE A 10 -7.87 -1.12 -18.48
C ILE A 10 -7.51 -2.04 -17.32
N ALA A 11 -7.08 -1.49 -16.19
CA ALA A 11 -6.67 -2.25 -15.02
C ALA A 11 -7.83 -3.08 -14.44
N LEU A 12 -9.01 -2.46 -14.31
CA LEU A 12 -10.23 -3.13 -13.86
C LEU A 12 -10.60 -4.27 -14.79
N ALA A 13 -10.68 -4.02 -16.10
CA ALA A 13 -11.03 -5.03 -17.07
C ALA A 13 -10.01 -6.18 -17.06
N PHE A 14 -8.71 -5.86 -17.04
CA PHE A 14 -7.67 -6.90 -16.99
C PHE A 14 -7.83 -7.79 -15.75
N THR A 15 -7.89 -7.22 -14.54
CA THR A 15 -7.96 -8.04 -13.33
C THR A 15 -9.28 -8.78 -13.19
N LEU A 16 -10.40 -8.18 -13.62
CA LEU A 16 -11.71 -8.84 -13.58
C LEU A 16 -11.73 -10.09 -14.47
N PHE A 17 -11.18 -10.00 -15.70
CA PHE A 17 -11.26 -11.08 -16.67
C PHE A 17 -10.04 -12.00 -16.68
N ALA A 18 -8.86 -11.54 -16.26
CA ALA A 18 -7.66 -12.37 -16.21
C ALA A 18 -7.54 -13.19 -14.90
N THR A 19 -8.10 -12.71 -13.78
CA THR A 19 -7.99 -13.43 -12.48
C THR A 19 -8.48 -14.88 -12.52
N PRO A 20 -9.56 -15.27 -13.24
CA PRO A 20 -9.92 -16.68 -13.37
C PRO A 20 -8.82 -17.56 -13.97
N ALA A 21 -8.05 -17.03 -14.93
CA ALA A 21 -6.93 -17.75 -15.50
C ALA A 21 -5.79 -17.94 -14.47
N PHE A 22 -5.52 -16.94 -13.62
CA PHE A 22 -4.59 -17.07 -12.50
C PHE A 22 -5.08 -18.08 -11.47
N ILE A 23 -6.38 -18.09 -11.12
CA ILE A 23 -6.98 -19.08 -10.22
C ILE A 23 -6.77 -20.50 -10.77
N TRP A 24 -7.05 -20.71 -12.05
CA TRP A 24 -6.86 -21.99 -12.70
C TRP A 24 -5.38 -22.41 -12.70
N LEU A 25 -4.48 -21.52 -13.08
CA LEU A 25 -3.05 -21.78 -13.12
C LEU A 25 -2.50 -22.13 -11.73
N PHE A 26 -2.84 -21.35 -10.71
CA PHE A 26 -2.33 -21.55 -9.35
C PHE A 26 -2.87 -22.81 -8.70
N LYS A 27 -4.14 -23.19 -8.99
CA LYS A 27 -4.68 -24.51 -8.61
C LYS A 27 -3.90 -25.64 -9.25
N ARG A 28 -3.57 -25.52 -10.56
CA ARG A 28 -2.83 -26.55 -11.30
C ARG A 28 -1.38 -26.71 -10.80
N VAL A 29 -0.73 -25.62 -10.42
CA VAL A 29 0.65 -25.62 -9.88
C VAL A 29 0.68 -25.96 -8.39
N GLY A 30 -0.49 -26.01 -7.71
CA GLY A 30 -0.56 -26.34 -6.28
C GLY A 30 -0.20 -25.16 -5.36
N TRP A 31 -0.36 -23.91 -5.83
CA TRP A 31 -0.11 -22.71 -5.04
C TRP A 31 -1.33 -22.34 -4.16
N GLY A 32 -1.69 -23.25 -3.25
CA GLY A 32 -2.74 -23.06 -2.27
C GLY A 32 -2.22 -22.59 -0.92
N GLN A 33 -3.02 -21.79 -0.22
CA GLN A 33 -2.64 -21.26 1.09
C GLN A 33 -2.60 -22.35 2.17
N PHE A 34 -1.56 -22.33 2.99
CA PHE A 34 -1.44 -23.10 4.22
C PHE A 34 -1.89 -22.25 5.40
N VAL A 35 -3.01 -22.66 6.02
CA VAL A 35 -3.57 -21.95 7.18
C VAL A 35 -2.80 -22.32 8.45
N ARG A 36 -2.57 -21.34 9.32
CA ARG A 36 -1.94 -21.55 10.63
C ARG A 36 -2.89 -22.32 11.55
N GLU A 37 -2.36 -23.27 12.31
CA GLU A 37 -3.14 -24.07 13.26
C GLU A 37 -3.65 -23.27 14.48
N ASP A 38 -2.93 -22.18 14.83
CA ASP A 38 -3.25 -21.29 15.95
C ASP A 38 -4.25 -20.18 15.60
N GLY A 39 -4.74 -20.13 14.34
CA GLY A 39 -5.74 -19.18 13.86
C GLY A 39 -7.18 -19.54 14.23
N PRO A 40 -8.16 -18.66 13.92
CA PRO A 40 -9.59 -18.97 14.09
C PRO A 40 -9.98 -20.25 13.32
N LYS A 41 -10.81 -21.11 13.93
CA LYS A 41 -11.24 -22.37 13.32
C LYS A 41 -11.97 -22.19 11.97
N SER A 42 -12.65 -21.05 11.80
CA SER A 42 -13.30 -20.65 10.53
C SER A 42 -12.34 -20.59 9.33
N HIS A 43 -11.05 -20.37 9.58
CA HIS A 43 -10.03 -20.28 8.51
C HIS A 43 -9.58 -21.67 7.99
N HIS A 44 -9.83 -22.76 8.73
CA HIS A 44 -9.44 -24.09 8.29
C HIS A 44 -10.13 -24.53 7.00
N THR A 45 -11.33 -24.03 6.72
CA THR A 45 -12.09 -24.30 5.46
C THR A 45 -11.45 -23.61 4.24
N LYS A 46 -10.59 -22.62 4.45
CA LYS A 46 -9.90 -21.85 3.41
C LYS A 46 -8.60 -22.50 2.93
N ARG A 47 -8.22 -23.64 3.53
CA ARG A 47 -7.00 -24.36 3.13
C ARG A 47 -7.10 -24.81 1.66
N GLY A 48 -6.06 -24.52 0.88
CA GLY A 48 -6.00 -24.85 -0.54
C GLY A 48 -6.57 -23.78 -1.48
N THR A 49 -7.17 -22.69 -0.96
CA THR A 49 -7.52 -21.53 -1.80
C THR A 49 -6.25 -20.94 -2.42
N PRO A 50 -6.21 -20.69 -3.74
CA PRO A 50 -5.07 -20.09 -4.40
C PRO A 50 -4.60 -18.81 -3.71
N THR A 51 -3.31 -18.63 -3.58
CA THR A 51 -2.66 -17.41 -3.06
C THR A 51 -1.81 -16.75 -4.15
N MET A 52 -1.12 -15.65 -3.82
CA MET A 52 -0.33 -14.82 -4.77
C MET A 52 -1.18 -14.07 -5.80
N GLY A 53 -2.44 -13.80 -5.53
CA GLY A 53 -3.30 -12.99 -6.39
C GLY A 53 -2.78 -11.58 -6.63
N GLY A 54 -1.87 -11.10 -5.77
CA GLY A 54 -1.13 -9.86 -5.97
C GLY A 54 -0.41 -9.77 -7.31
N ILE A 55 -0.03 -10.90 -7.92
CA ILE A 55 0.55 -10.93 -9.27
C ILE A 55 -0.43 -10.33 -10.29
N ALA A 56 -1.72 -10.72 -10.22
CA ALA A 56 -2.74 -10.19 -11.13
C ALA A 56 -2.95 -8.68 -10.93
N ILE A 57 -2.94 -8.22 -9.66
CA ILE A 57 -3.08 -6.79 -9.32
C ILE A 57 -1.89 -5.99 -9.89
N ILE A 58 -0.66 -6.43 -9.62
CA ILE A 58 0.56 -5.74 -10.05
C ILE A 58 0.66 -5.71 -11.58
N LEU A 59 0.45 -6.84 -12.24
CA LEU A 59 0.46 -6.91 -13.71
C LEU A 59 -0.64 -6.03 -14.31
N GLY A 60 -1.84 -6.06 -13.76
CA GLY A 60 -2.96 -5.22 -14.20
C GLY A 60 -2.63 -3.73 -14.12
N ALA A 61 -2.09 -3.29 -12.99
CA ALA A 61 -1.70 -1.89 -12.81
C ALA A 61 -0.57 -1.47 -13.77
N VAL A 62 0.51 -2.28 -13.87
CA VAL A 62 1.63 -2.01 -14.77
C VAL A 62 1.15 -1.91 -16.23
N LEU A 63 0.45 -2.94 -16.71
CA LEU A 63 -0.04 -2.97 -18.10
C LEU A 63 -0.99 -1.81 -18.39
N ALA A 64 -1.82 -1.42 -17.42
CA ALA A 64 -2.77 -0.32 -17.59
C ALA A 64 -2.08 1.04 -17.68
N VAL A 65 -1.06 1.30 -16.84
CA VAL A 65 -0.29 2.56 -16.93
C VAL A 65 0.40 2.68 -18.27
N PHE A 66 1.15 1.64 -18.68
CA PHE A 66 1.84 1.64 -19.99
C PHE A 66 0.83 1.71 -21.14
N GLY A 67 -0.26 0.94 -21.08
CA GLY A 67 -1.30 0.94 -22.11
C GLY A 67 -1.99 2.29 -22.26
N ALA A 68 -2.37 2.95 -21.15
CA ALA A 68 -3.01 4.25 -21.18
C ALA A 68 -2.09 5.34 -21.74
N LYS A 69 -0.81 5.33 -21.34
CA LYS A 69 0.20 6.27 -21.85
C LYS A 69 0.49 6.06 -23.33
N LEU A 70 0.67 4.81 -23.74
CA LEU A 70 0.89 4.48 -25.16
C LEU A 70 -0.29 4.88 -26.04
N PHE A 71 -1.53 4.60 -25.60
CA PHE A 71 -2.74 4.95 -26.34
C PHE A 71 -2.90 6.46 -26.53
N ASN A 72 -2.52 7.26 -25.52
CA ASN A 72 -2.58 8.72 -25.59
C ASN A 72 -1.32 9.36 -26.21
N GLY A 73 -0.29 8.59 -26.57
CA GLY A 73 0.98 9.12 -27.06
C GLY A 73 1.75 9.95 -26.04
N GLU A 74 1.53 9.70 -24.74
CA GLU A 74 2.16 10.43 -23.63
C GLU A 74 3.39 9.67 -23.11
N PRO A 75 4.52 10.35 -22.80
CA PRO A 75 5.64 9.71 -22.13
C PRO A 75 5.27 9.30 -20.70
N ILE A 76 5.97 8.32 -20.15
CA ILE A 76 5.83 7.92 -18.74
C ILE A 76 6.87 8.70 -17.93
N SER A 77 6.43 9.37 -16.88
CA SER A 77 7.31 10.15 -16.01
C SER A 77 8.15 9.28 -15.06
N ASN A 78 9.25 9.85 -14.57
CA ASN A 78 10.08 9.21 -13.55
C ASN A 78 9.29 8.92 -12.27
N SER A 79 8.40 9.81 -11.87
CA SER A 79 7.57 9.64 -10.67
C SER A 79 6.62 8.44 -10.80
N ALA A 80 6.00 8.24 -11.97
CA ALA A 80 5.16 7.07 -12.25
C ALA A 80 5.98 5.78 -12.20
N LEU A 81 7.15 5.76 -12.83
CA LEU A 81 8.05 4.60 -12.82
C LEU A 81 8.53 4.26 -11.41
N LEU A 82 8.77 5.25 -10.55
CA LEU A 82 9.17 5.05 -9.16
C LEU A 82 8.06 4.39 -8.33
N VAL A 83 6.78 4.78 -8.51
CA VAL A 83 5.66 4.11 -7.82
C VAL A 83 5.56 2.66 -8.29
N LEU A 84 5.64 2.41 -9.60
CA LEU A 84 5.61 1.05 -10.16
C LEU A 84 6.82 0.23 -9.68
N PHE A 85 8.02 0.81 -9.63
CA PHE A 85 9.22 0.17 -9.08
C PHE A 85 9.02 -0.27 -7.62
N MET A 86 8.47 0.61 -6.79
CA MET A 86 8.20 0.29 -5.38
C MET A 86 7.17 -0.84 -5.25
N MET A 87 6.08 -0.76 -6.02
CA MET A 87 5.03 -1.78 -6.03
C MET A 87 5.56 -3.15 -6.49
N VAL A 88 6.30 -3.19 -7.60
CA VAL A 88 6.87 -4.44 -8.13
C VAL A 88 7.97 -4.96 -7.21
N GLY A 89 8.87 -4.11 -6.73
CA GLY A 89 10.00 -4.50 -5.87
C GLY A 89 9.53 -5.12 -4.55
N LEU A 90 8.58 -4.47 -3.85
CA LEU A 90 8.01 -5.05 -2.64
C LEU A 90 7.09 -6.24 -2.93
N GLY A 91 6.40 -6.22 -4.06
CA GLY A 91 5.66 -7.38 -4.55
C GLY A 91 6.56 -8.60 -4.78
N LEU A 92 7.77 -8.42 -5.30
CA LEU A 92 8.77 -9.50 -5.44
C LEU A 92 9.24 -10.03 -4.08
N VAL A 93 9.46 -9.16 -3.09
CA VAL A 93 9.78 -9.60 -1.72
C VAL A 93 8.64 -10.47 -1.17
N GLY A 94 7.39 -10.03 -1.35
CA GLY A 94 6.20 -10.79 -0.97
C GLY A 94 6.05 -12.10 -1.76
N PHE A 95 6.34 -12.07 -3.06
CA PHE A 95 6.30 -13.26 -3.91
C PHE A 95 7.28 -14.33 -3.44
N ILE A 96 8.52 -13.96 -3.09
CA ILE A 96 9.51 -14.89 -2.55
C ILE A 96 9.00 -15.51 -1.24
N ASP A 97 8.37 -14.70 -0.37
CA ASP A 97 7.78 -15.18 0.88
C ASP A 97 6.65 -16.20 0.63
N ASP A 98 5.71 -15.87 -0.24
CA ASP A 98 4.59 -16.74 -0.60
C ASP A 98 5.05 -17.99 -1.34
N PHE A 99 6.03 -17.87 -2.25
CA PHE A 99 6.61 -19.00 -2.97
C PHE A 99 7.27 -20.01 -2.03
N ILE A 100 8.02 -19.53 -1.02
CA ILE A 100 8.62 -20.39 0.00
C ILE A 100 7.55 -21.13 0.80
N LYS A 101 6.46 -20.44 1.19
CA LYS A 101 5.33 -21.04 1.92
C LYS A 101 4.67 -22.15 1.11
N THR A 102 4.35 -21.88 -0.15
CA THR A 102 3.67 -22.85 -1.03
C THR A 102 4.57 -24.02 -1.43
N HIS A 103 5.83 -23.75 -1.81
CA HIS A 103 6.76 -24.78 -2.22
C HIS A 103 7.17 -25.72 -1.06
N ARG A 104 7.36 -25.17 0.14
CA ARG A 104 7.68 -25.94 1.34
C ARG A 104 6.48 -26.45 2.10
N GLN A 105 5.28 -26.22 1.62
CA GLN A 105 4.01 -26.63 2.21
C GLN A 105 3.89 -26.30 3.70
N ARG A 106 4.29 -25.08 4.09
CA ARG A 106 4.27 -24.61 5.48
C ARG A 106 3.79 -23.16 5.59
N SER A 107 3.29 -22.79 6.77
CA SER A 107 2.81 -21.43 7.03
C SER A 107 3.91 -20.38 7.24
N LEU A 108 5.19 -20.81 7.35
CA LEU A 108 6.35 -19.92 7.55
C LEU A 108 7.11 -19.73 6.24
N GLY A 109 7.16 -18.49 5.76
CA GLY A 109 7.92 -18.06 4.59
C GLY A 109 9.33 -17.59 4.95
N LEU A 110 9.68 -16.37 4.52
CA LEU A 110 10.90 -15.68 4.88
C LEU A 110 10.98 -15.41 6.39
N SER A 111 12.16 -15.40 6.95
CA SER A 111 12.34 -14.87 8.30
C SER A 111 11.99 -13.38 8.36
N GLY A 112 11.54 -12.88 9.54
CA GLY A 112 11.21 -11.47 9.69
C GLY A 112 12.35 -10.54 9.28
N TRP A 113 13.61 -10.91 9.62
CA TRP A 113 14.80 -10.16 9.22
C TRP A 113 15.05 -10.16 7.71
N ALA A 114 14.86 -11.30 7.03
CA ALA A 114 15.02 -11.38 5.57
C ALA A 114 13.96 -10.53 4.85
N LYS A 115 12.72 -10.49 5.37
CA LYS A 115 11.66 -9.63 4.84
C LYS A 115 12.00 -8.15 5.02
N ILE A 116 12.42 -7.75 6.22
CA ILE A 116 12.86 -6.37 6.53
C ILE A 116 14.05 -5.96 5.66
N PHE A 117 15.02 -6.86 5.47
CA PHE A 117 16.17 -6.61 4.61
C PHE A 117 15.75 -6.40 3.14
N GLY A 118 14.89 -7.27 2.61
CA GLY A 118 14.36 -7.13 1.23
C GLY A 118 13.60 -5.81 1.04
N GLN A 119 12.74 -5.44 2.00
CA GLN A 119 12.08 -4.13 2.00
C GLN A 119 13.09 -2.98 2.04
N GLY A 120 14.15 -3.11 2.83
CA GLY A 120 15.22 -2.12 2.94
C GLY A 120 15.96 -1.90 1.61
N VAL A 121 16.31 -2.97 0.90
CA VAL A 121 16.97 -2.86 -0.41
C VAL A 121 16.10 -2.07 -1.40
N VAL A 122 14.81 -2.40 -1.49
CA VAL A 122 13.88 -1.71 -2.40
C VAL A 122 13.69 -0.24 -1.98
N ALA A 123 13.51 0.03 -0.68
CA ALA A 123 13.30 1.38 -0.16
C ALA A 123 14.53 2.28 -0.35
N VAL A 124 15.75 1.75 -0.12
CA VAL A 124 17.00 2.49 -0.35
C VAL A 124 17.18 2.81 -1.83
N ALA A 125 16.95 1.82 -2.71
CA ALA A 125 17.03 2.06 -4.15
C ALA A 125 16.02 3.12 -4.62
N PHE A 126 14.77 3.04 -4.13
CA PHE A 126 13.74 4.05 -4.38
C PHE A 126 14.18 5.43 -3.89
N ALA A 127 14.66 5.56 -2.65
CA ALA A 127 15.07 6.83 -2.06
C ALA A 127 16.18 7.49 -2.87
N VAL A 128 17.20 6.72 -3.24
CA VAL A 128 18.31 7.22 -4.07
C VAL A 128 17.80 7.69 -5.44
N MET A 129 16.99 6.87 -6.12
CA MET A 129 16.43 7.25 -7.43
C MET A 129 15.51 8.47 -7.32
N ALA A 130 14.64 8.53 -6.31
CA ALA A 130 13.69 9.63 -6.13
C ALA A 130 14.36 10.98 -5.85
N LEU A 131 15.56 10.98 -5.26
CA LEU A 131 16.35 12.18 -5.00
C LEU A 131 17.29 12.56 -6.16
N GLN A 132 17.72 11.59 -6.99
CA GLN A 132 18.72 11.80 -8.03
C GLN A 132 18.15 11.95 -9.44
N LEU A 133 16.95 11.42 -9.74
CA LEU A 133 16.32 11.53 -11.05
C LEU A 133 15.75 12.94 -11.28
N LYS A 134 16.67 13.94 -11.29
CA LYS A 134 16.33 15.32 -11.57
C LYS A 134 15.96 15.52 -13.03
N ASP A 135 15.02 16.44 -13.28
CA ASP A 135 14.72 16.90 -14.64
C ASP A 135 15.72 17.94 -15.15
N ALA A 136 15.43 18.49 -16.35
CA ALA A 136 16.25 19.54 -16.94
C ALA A 136 16.34 20.81 -16.11
N ASP A 137 15.33 21.07 -15.26
CA ASP A 137 15.23 22.24 -14.39
C ASP A 137 15.82 21.98 -12.99
N GLY A 138 16.32 20.75 -12.76
CA GLY A 138 16.96 20.36 -11.49
C GLY A 138 16.00 19.85 -10.40
N TRP A 139 14.71 19.69 -10.71
CA TRP A 139 13.71 19.20 -9.75
C TRP A 139 13.71 17.68 -9.64
N SER A 140 13.78 17.17 -8.42
CA SER A 140 13.69 15.73 -8.10
C SER A 140 12.26 15.31 -7.75
N PRO A 141 11.87 14.04 -8.02
CA PRO A 141 10.56 13.50 -7.63
C PRO A 141 10.25 13.62 -6.13
N ALA A 142 11.22 13.32 -5.24
CA ALA A 142 11.08 13.48 -3.80
C ALA A 142 11.86 14.70 -3.28
N SER A 143 11.48 15.20 -2.08
CA SER A 143 12.23 16.22 -1.35
C SER A 143 12.98 15.65 -0.15
N GLY A 144 13.84 16.48 0.46
CA GLY A 144 14.47 16.18 1.73
C GLY A 144 13.64 16.57 2.94
N SER A 145 12.55 17.29 2.74
CA SER A 145 11.70 17.78 3.82
C SER A 145 10.61 16.78 4.19
N ILE A 146 10.29 16.70 5.48
CA ILE A 146 9.09 15.98 5.94
C ILE A 146 7.86 16.80 5.53
N SER A 147 6.84 16.13 4.99
CA SER A 147 5.63 16.77 4.48
C SER A 147 4.36 16.33 5.21
N VAL A 148 3.38 17.23 5.32
CA VAL A 148 2.01 16.92 5.77
C VAL A 148 1.06 16.98 4.56
N VAL A 149 0.78 18.17 4.05
CA VAL A 149 0.11 18.46 2.77
C VAL A 149 1.08 19.16 1.83
N ARG A 150 2.08 19.83 2.40
CA ARG A 150 3.24 20.48 1.76
C ARG A 150 4.47 20.16 2.58
N ASP A 151 5.63 20.47 2.02
CA ASP A 151 6.89 20.37 2.74
C ASP A 151 6.85 21.27 3.98
N THR A 152 7.26 20.72 5.12
CA THR A 152 7.41 21.48 6.37
C THR A 152 8.82 22.10 6.45
N ASN A 153 9.05 22.93 7.47
CA ASN A 153 10.38 23.49 7.73
C ASN A 153 11.40 22.46 8.26
N ILE A 154 11.01 21.17 8.35
CA ILE A 154 11.90 20.09 8.80
C ILE A 154 12.57 19.49 7.57
N ASP A 155 13.66 20.09 7.13
CA ASP A 155 14.49 19.59 6.03
C ASP A 155 15.60 18.68 6.58
N LEU A 156 15.53 17.40 6.27
CA LEU A 156 16.52 16.41 6.70
C LEU A 156 17.87 16.60 5.97
N LEU A 157 17.85 17.16 4.73
CA LEU A 157 19.08 17.43 3.98
C LEU A 157 19.87 18.64 4.55
N ALA A 158 19.25 19.48 5.37
CA ALA A 158 19.93 20.58 6.05
C ALA A 158 21.08 20.13 6.97
N TRP A 159 21.10 18.84 7.37
CA TRP A 159 22.17 18.25 8.18
C TRP A 159 23.44 17.89 7.39
N GLY A 160 23.53 18.33 6.13
CA GLY A 160 24.67 18.12 5.25
C GLY A 160 24.51 16.91 4.31
N PRO A 161 25.39 16.79 3.30
CA PRO A 161 25.17 15.87 2.18
C PRO A 161 25.17 14.39 2.58
N VAL A 162 25.97 13.99 3.56
CA VAL A 162 26.05 12.59 4.00
C VAL A 162 25.01 12.27 5.07
N VAL A 163 24.98 13.07 6.16
CA VAL A 163 24.06 12.83 7.28
C VAL A 163 22.62 13.05 6.82
N GLY A 164 22.36 14.12 6.07
CA GLY A 164 21.05 14.40 5.53
C GLY A 164 20.54 13.29 4.61
N LEU A 165 21.37 12.79 3.70
CA LEU A 165 20.99 11.66 2.84
C LEU A 165 20.64 10.43 3.67
N ILE A 166 21.43 10.10 4.69
CA ILE A 166 21.14 8.96 5.58
C ILE A 166 19.79 9.16 6.28
N LEU A 167 19.51 10.37 6.79
CA LEU A 167 18.25 10.66 7.48
C LEU A 167 17.05 10.54 6.55
N VAL A 168 17.14 11.06 5.32
CA VAL A 168 16.05 10.91 4.32
C VAL A 168 15.83 9.45 3.95
N VAL A 169 16.90 8.68 3.72
CA VAL A 169 16.81 7.25 3.40
C VAL A 169 16.17 6.48 4.56
N LEU A 170 16.55 6.76 5.80
CA LEU A 170 15.95 6.14 7.00
C LEU A 170 14.48 6.52 7.16
N TRP A 171 14.11 7.76 6.87
CA TRP A 171 12.73 8.24 6.91
C TRP A 171 11.87 7.52 5.86
N ILE A 172 12.32 7.50 4.60
CA ILE A 172 11.64 6.78 3.51
C ILE A 172 11.52 5.30 3.86
N TYR A 173 12.59 4.67 4.34
CA TYR A 173 12.57 3.27 4.76
C TYR A 173 11.53 3.02 5.87
N PHE A 174 11.47 3.91 6.86
CA PHE A 174 10.46 3.82 7.92
C PHE A 174 9.03 3.86 7.37
N LEU A 175 8.73 4.82 6.47
CA LEU A 175 7.41 4.94 5.84
C LEU A 175 7.06 3.68 5.03
N VAL A 176 8.01 3.20 4.21
CA VAL A 176 7.83 2.01 3.39
C VAL A 176 7.60 0.77 4.26
N ALA A 177 8.42 0.57 5.29
CA ALA A 177 8.28 -0.57 6.19
C ALA A 177 6.98 -0.52 7.00
N ALA A 178 6.61 0.66 7.53
CA ALA A 178 5.37 0.84 8.28
C ALA A 178 4.14 0.55 7.41
N THR A 179 4.11 1.10 6.19
CA THR A 179 2.95 0.99 5.30
C THR A 179 2.83 -0.41 4.71
N SER A 180 3.93 -0.99 4.20
CA SER A 180 3.90 -2.32 3.58
C SER A 180 3.53 -3.42 4.59
N ASN A 181 4.09 -3.37 5.80
CA ASN A 181 3.69 -4.30 6.85
C ASN A 181 2.29 -3.98 7.40
N GLY A 182 1.86 -2.71 7.42
CA GLY A 182 0.52 -2.31 7.82
C GLY A 182 -0.57 -2.91 6.93
N VAL A 183 -0.40 -2.82 5.61
CA VAL A 183 -1.31 -3.46 4.64
C VAL A 183 -1.25 -4.98 4.77
N ASN A 184 -0.05 -5.57 4.93
CA ASN A 184 0.11 -7.01 5.10
C ASN A 184 -0.57 -7.55 6.37
N ILE A 185 -0.51 -6.82 7.49
CA ILE A 185 -1.20 -7.21 8.74
C ILE A 185 -2.73 -7.11 8.59
N ALA A 186 -3.23 -6.20 7.74
CA ALA A 186 -4.66 -6.07 7.48
C ALA A 186 -5.20 -7.16 6.53
N ASP A 187 -4.34 -7.88 5.80
CA ASP A 187 -4.72 -8.97 4.88
C ASP A 187 -5.02 -10.28 5.63
N GLY A 188 -5.92 -10.21 6.61
CA GLY A 188 -6.34 -11.35 7.44
C GLY A 188 -7.75 -11.86 7.15
N LEU A 189 -8.59 -11.08 6.46
CA LEU A 189 -9.97 -11.42 6.08
C LEU A 189 -10.20 -11.17 4.59
N ASP A 190 -11.06 -12.01 3.97
CA ASP A 190 -11.38 -11.93 2.56
C ASP A 190 -11.88 -10.52 2.18
N GLY A 191 -11.19 -9.87 1.25
CA GLY A 191 -11.53 -8.53 0.75
C GLY A 191 -11.12 -7.36 1.65
N LEU A 192 -10.75 -7.58 2.92
CA LEU A 192 -10.47 -6.49 3.85
C LEU A 192 -9.34 -5.58 3.36
N ALA A 193 -8.17 -6.14 3.11
CA ALA A 193 -7.01 -5.38 2.65
C ALA A 193 -7.22 -4.82 1.24
N THR A 194 -7.86 -5.59 0.34
CA THR A 194 -8.14 -5.17 -1.03
C THR A 194 -9.02 -3.93 -1.08
N GLY A 195 -10.17 -3.93 -0.38
CA GLY A 195 -11.09 -2.81 -0.38
C GLY A 195 -10.53 -1.59 0.37
N SER A 196 -9.84 -1.82 1.49
CA SER A 196 -9.20 -0.72 2.24
C SER A 196 -8.07 -0.06 1.46
N SER A 197 -7.25 -0.83 0.73
CA SER A 197 -6.21 -0.30 -0.15
C SER A 197 -6.80 0.46 -1.32
N ALA A 198 -7.92 0.00 -1.89
CA ALA A 198 -8.61 0.71 -2.97
C ALA A 198 -9.07 2.10 -2.53
N MET A 199 -9.59 2.23 -1.31
CA MET A 199 -9.99 3.54 -0.74
C MET A 199 -8.78 4.44 -0.46
N ALA A 200 -7.75 3.91 0.21
CA ALA A 200 -6.57 4.69 0.57
C ALA A 200 -5.78 5.17 -0.67
N ILE A 201 -5.56 4.28 -1.65
CA ILE A 201 -4.88 4.64 -2.92
C ILE A 201 -5.78 5.53 -3.78
N GLY A 202 -7.10 5.35 -3.73
CA GLY A 202 -8.06 6.21 -4.40
C GLY A 202 -7.99 7.66 -3.94
N ALA A 203 -7.70 7.92 -2.66
CA ALA A 203 -7.43 9.27 -2.17
C ALA A 203 -6.26 9.92 -2.91
N TYR A 204 -5.20 9.17 -3.20
CA TYR A 204 -4.05 9.69 -3.94
C TYR A 204 -4.34 9.96 -5.43
N ALA A 205 -5.31 9.26 -6.03
CA ALA A 205 -5.78 9.64 -7.36
C ALA A 205 -6.45 11.03 -7.34
N VAL A 206 -7.24 11.32 -6.28
CA VAL A 206 -7.89 12.63 -6.09
C VAL A 206 -6.84 13.70 -5.76
N ILE A 207 -5.94 13.43 -4.80
CA ILE A 207 -4.89 14.36 -4.38
C ILE A 207 -3.97 14.71 -5.57
N GLY A 208 -3.46 13.72 -6.30
CA GLY A 208 -2.58 13.94 -7.44
C GLY A 208 -3.27 14.73 -8.57
N PHE A 209 -4.55 14.44 -8.85
CA PHE A 209 -5.32 15.22 -9.81
C PHE A 209 -5.56 16.67 -9.34
N TRP A 210 -5.82 16.88 -8.05
CA TRP A 210 -5.94 18.22 -7.48
C TRP A 210 -4.62 19.00 -7.59
N GLN A 211 -3.52 18.39 -7.17
CA GLN A 211 -2.17 18.99 -7.26
C GLN A 211 -1.78 19.33 -8.69
N PHE A 212 -2.20 18.51 -9.66
CA PHE A 212 -1.98 18.81 -11.08
C PHE A 212 -2.71 20.07 -11.53
N ASN A 213 -3.96 20.27 -11.09
CA ASN A 213 -4.73 21.47 -11.45
C ASN A 213 -4.23 22.73 -10.74
N GLN A 214 -3.56 22.59 -9.60
CA GLN A 214 -2.99 23.66 -8.78
C GLN A 214 -1.47 23.65 -8.79
N SER A 215 -0.84 23.21 -9.89
CA SER A 215 0.62 23.03 -9.98
C SER A 215 1.33 24.36 -10.30
N CYS A 216 2.36 24.69 -9.50
CA CYS A 216 3.27 25.82 -9.74
C CYS A 216 4.02 25.68 -11.09
N PHE A 217 4.25 24.45 -11.57
CA PHE A 217 4.92 24.20 -12.83
C PHE A 217 4.04 24.49 -14.05
N ARG A 218 2.71 24.53 -13.89
CA ARG A 218 1.76 24.83 -14.98
C ARG A 218 1.38 26.31 -15.03
N ASP A 219 1.15 26.90 -13.90
CA ASP A 219 0.78 28.30 -13.79
C ASP A 219 1.36 28.89 -12.50
N PRO A 220 2.50 29.63 -12.60
CA PRO A 220 3.14 30.28 -11.45
C PRO A 220 2.28 31.37 -10.80
N LEU A 221 1.20 31.82 -11.44
CA LEU A 221 0.31 32.87 -10.89
C LEU A 221 -0.74 32.30 -9.92
N ILE A 222 -0.89 30.97 -9.85
CA ILE A 222 -1.81 30.35 -8.90
C ILE A 222 -1.26 30.58 -7.48
N GLN A 223 -2.05 31.26 -6.65
CA GLN A 223 -1.73 31.39 -5.24
C GLN A 223 -1.83 30.02 -4.56
N ASN A 224 -0.90 29.73 -3.64
CA ASN A 224 -0.84 28.48 -2.91
C ASN A 224 -0.74 27.23 -3.82
N CYS A 225 -0.02 27.34 -4.94
CA CYS A 225 0.21 26.23 -5.83
C CYS A 225 1.07 25.11 -5.19
N TYR A 226 1.03 23.91 -5.74
CA TYR A 226 1.81 22.76 -5.27
C TYR A 226 3.07 22.55 -6.13
N GLU A 227 4.21 22.38 -5.46
CA GLU A 227 5.51 22.04 -6.07
C GLU A 227 5.70 20.51 -6.15
N VAL A 228 4.66 19.80 -6.63
CA VAL A 228 4.68 18.35 -6.79
C VAL A 228 4.90 18.00 -8.25
N LYS A 229 5.97 17.24 -8.48
CA LYS A 229 6.36 16.83 -9.81
C LYS A 229 5.49 15.68 -10.31
N ASP A 230 5.13 15.73 -11.62
CA ASP A 230 4.41 14.66 -12.31
C ASP A 230 3.10 14.22 -11.61
N SER A 231 2.45 15.12 -10.88
CA SER A 231 1.27 14.81 -10.05
C SER A 231 0.12 14.16 -10.84
N LEU A 232 -0.04 14.50 -12.14
CA LEU A 232 -1.01 13.83 -13.02
C LEU A 232 -0.67 12.35 -13.21
N ASP A 233 0.61 12.03 -13.41
CA ASP A 233 1.06 10.67 -13.63
C ASP A 233 0.94 9.83 -12.35
N LEU A 234 1.16 10.45 -11.18
CA LEU A 234 0.88 9.82 -9.89
C LEU A 234 -0.62 9.46 -9.77
N ALA A 235 -1.51 10.36 -10.21
CA ALA A 235 -2.95 10.09 -10.26
C ALA A 235 -3.30 8.96 -11.25
N VAL A 236 -2.60 8.86 -12.39
CA VAL A 236 -2.77 7.77 -13.37
C VAL A 236 -2.39 6.43 -12.74
N VAL A 237 -1.23 6.35 -12.08
CA VAL A 237 -0.80 5.11 -11.40
C VAL A 237 -1.77 4.74 -10.28
N ALA A 238 -2.16 5.70 -9.45
CA ALA A 238 -3.14 5.46 -8.38
C ALA A 238 -4.46 4.92 -8.94
N SER A 239 -4.97 5.51 -10.03
CA SER A 239 -6.20 5.04 -10.70
C SER A 239 -6.05 3.63 -11.28
N ALA A 240 -4.90 3.30 -11.89
CA ALA A 240 -4.61 1.95 -12.38
C ALA A 240 -4.61 0.92 -11.24
N VAL A 241 -3.98 1.24 -10.11
CA VAL A 241 -3.96 0.35 -8.94
C VAL A 241 -5.37 0.18 -8.37
N VAL A 242 -6.16 1.26 -8.26
CA VAL A 242 -7.56 1.20 -7.81
C VAL A 242 -8.39 0.33 -8.75
N GLY A 243 -8.27 0.53 -10.08
CA GLY A 243 -8.96 -0.31 -11.06
C GLY A 243 -8.61 -1.79 -10.91
N SER A 244 -7.29 -2.10 -10.75
CA SER A 244 -6.84 -3.47 -10.50
C SER A 244 -7.43 -4.06 -9.22
N LEU A 245 -7.51 -3.27 -8.15
CA LEU A 245 -8.08 -3.72 -6.87
C LEU A 245 -9.58 -3.98 -6.97
N ILE A 246 -10.33 -3.13 -7.65
CA ILE A 246 -11.79 -3.30 -7.83
C ILE A 246 -12.06 -4.58 -8.65
N GLY A 247 -11.35 -4.80 -9.77
CA GLY A 247 -11.51 -6.00 -10.57
C GLY A 247 -11.09 -7.28 -9.83
N PHE A 248 -10.01 -7.21 -9.04
CA PHE A 248 -9.56 -8.33 -8.21
C PHE A 248 -10.51 -8.60 -7.04
N LEU A 249 -11.11 -7.58 -6.44
CA LEU A 249 -12.03 -7.69 -5.31
C LEU A 249 -13.24 -8.57 -5.65
N TRP A 250 -13.68 -8.59 -6.90
CA TRP A 250 -14.76 -9.48 -7.36
C TRP A 250 -14.48 -10.97 -7.01
N TRP A 251 -13.23 -11.38 -7.08
CA TRP A 251 -12.78 -12.75 -6.81
C TRP A 251 -12.28 -12.97 -5.38
N ASN A 252 -11.93 -11.86 -4.70
CA ASN A 252 -11.35 -11.88 -3.35
C ASN A 252 -12.38 -11.63 -2.24
N THR A 253 -13.63 -11.24 -2.57
CA THR A 253 -14.72 -11.13 -1.59
C THR A 253 -15.08 -12.50 -0.99
N SER A 254 -15.63 -12.49 0.23
CA SER A 254 -16.01 -13.72 0.94
C SER A 254 -17.21 -14.42 0.29
N PRO A 255 -17.11 -15.76 0.03
CA PRO A 255 -15.95 -16.63 0.20
C PRO A 255 -14.91 -16.43 -0.93
N ALA A 256 -13.68 -16.09 -0.58
CA ALA A 256 -12.64 -15.74 -1.53
C ALA A 256 -12.23 -16.94 -2.40
N GLN A 257 -12.15 -16.73 -3.72
CA GLN A 257 -11.66 -17.72 -4.68
C GLN A 257 -10.14 -17.65 -4.88
N ILE A 258 -9.54 -16.53 -4.49
CA ILE A 258 -8.09 -16.28 -4.52
C ILE A 258 -7.72 -15.27 -3.43
N PHE A 259 -6.59 -15.50 -2.76
CA PHE A 259 -6.02 -14.56 -1.81
C PHE A 259 -4.96 -13.69 -2.47
N MET A 260 -4.87 -12.44 -2.00
CA MET A 260 -3.87 -11.48 -2.45
C MET A 260 -2.45 -11.98 -2.15
N GLY A 261 -2.24 -12.50 -0.95
CA GLY A 261 -0.93 -12.94 -0.44
C GLY A 261 0.00 -11.79 -0.08
N ASP A 262 1.18 -12.17 0.42
CA ASP A 262 2.24 -11.20 0.75
C ASP A 262 2.72 -10.46 -0.51
N THR A 263 2.64 -11.11 -1.68
CA THR A 263 2.91 -10.52 -3.00
C THR A 263 2.11 -9.24 -3.21
N GLY A 264 0.80 -9.30 -2.98
CA GLY A 264 -0.09 -8.16 -3.20
C GLY A 264 -0.02 -7.15 -2.06
N SER A 265 -0.10 -7.61 -0.82
CA SER A 265 -0.17 -6.72 0.34
C SER A 265 1.10 -5.88 0.54
N LEU A 266 2.30 -6.46 0.36
CA LEU A 266 3.55 -5.69 0.43
C LEU A 266 3.68 -4.75 -0.78
N GLY A 267 3.33 -5.20 -1.99
CA GLY A 267 3.35 -4.38 -3.19
C GLY A 267 2.42 -3.16 -3.09
N LEU A 268 1.20 -3.36 -2.60
CA LEU A 268 0.23 -2.27 -2.39
C LEU A 268 0.67 -1.28 -1.32
N GLY A 269 1.20 -1.80 -0.20
CA GLY A 269 1.75 -0.93 0.84
C GLY A 269 2.94 -0.11 0.33
N GLY A 270 3.77 -0.69 -0.56
CA GLY A 270 4.84 0.03 -1.25
C GLY A 270 4.32 1.12 -2.18
N ALA A 271 3.31 0.82 -3.00
CA ALA A 271 2.68 1.81 -3.87
C ALA A 271 2.09 2.96 -3.06
N LEU A 272 1.41 2.65 -1.96
CA LEU A 272 0.80 3.65 -1.07
C LEU A 272 1.87 4.55 -0.42
N ALA A 273 2.99 3.98 0.06
CA ALA A 273 4.11 4.75 0.59
C ALA A 273 4.75 5.64 -0.48
N ALA A 274 5.01 5.10 -1.67
CA ALA A 274 5.59 5.85 -2.78
C ALA A 274 4.70 7.02 -3.22
N LEU A 275 3.38 6.80 -3.32
CA LEU A 275 2.42 7.87 -3.61
C LEU A 275 2.48 8.97 -2.56
N ALA A 276 2.48 8.64 -1.25
CA ALA A 276 2.55 9.62 -0.18
C ALA A 276 3.85 10.46 -0.23
N ILE A 277 4.99 9.82 -0.48
CA ILE A 277 6.29 10.50 -0.58
C ILE A 277 6.33 11.42 -1.80
N LEU A 278 5.92 10.92 -2.97
CA LEU A 278 6.02 11.67 -4.23
C LEU A 278 4.95 12.76 -4.36
N THR A 279 3.82 12.65 -3.65
CA THR A 279 2.80 13.73 -3.55
C THR A 279 3.09 14.72 -2.43
N ARG A 280 4.20 14.60 -1.70
CA ARG A 280 4.56 15.45 -0.56
C ARG A 280 3.49 15.45 0.54
N THR A 281 2.97 14.27 0.88
CA THR A 281 1.89 14.09 1.86
C THR A 281 2.17 12.93 2.82
N GLU A 282 3.42 12.85 3.27
CA GLU A 282 3.94 11.72 4.05
C GLU A 282 3.21 11.49 5.38
N LEU A 283 3.00 12.58 6.15
CA LEU A 283 2.28 12.49 7.43
C LEU A 283 0.76 12.40 7.24
N LEU A 284 0.24 12.88 6.11
CA LEU A 284 -1.16 12.69 5.73
C LEU A 284 -1.49 11.22 5.46
N LEU A 285 -0.49 10.39 5.21
CA LEU A 285 -0.63 8.94 5.14
C LEU A 285 -1.20 8.33 6.43
N ILE A 286 -0.98 8.96 7.59
CA ILE A 286 -1.51 8.46 8.87
C ILE A 286 -3.05 8.44 8.87
N PRO A 287 -3.78 9.55 8.62
CA PRO A 287 -5.22 9.50 8.50
C PRO A 287 -5.69 8.74 7.24
N ILE A 288 -5.08 8.91 6.06
CA ILE A 288 -5.49 8.20 4.83
C ILE A 288 -5.34 6.67 5.01
N GLY A 289 -4.24 6.22 5.59
CA GLY A 289 -3.98 4.82 5.94
C GLY A 289 -4.53 4.40 7.31
N GLY A 290 -5.44 5.18 7.90
CA GLY A 290 -5.85 5.07 9.31
C GLY A 290 -6.34 3.69 9.71
N LEU A 291 -7.01 2.96 8.82
CA LEU A 291 -7.40 1.58 9.09
C LEU A 291 -6.17 0.68 9.30
N PHE A 292 -5.14 0.81 8.47
CA PHE A 292 -3.89 0.03 8.62
C PHE A 292 -3.16 0.41 9.91
N VAL A 293 -3.20 1.70 10.28
CA VAL A 293 -2.65 2.20 11.55
C VAL A 293 -3.39 1.59 12.74
N ILE A 294 -4.73 1.55 12.73
CA ILE A 294 -5.56 0.95 13.80
C ILE A 294 -5.28 -0.54 13.93
N VAL A 295 -5.27 -1.26 12.80
CA VAL A 295 -5.06 -2.71 12.79
C VAL A 295 -3.66 -3.06 13.29
N THR A 296 -2.62 -2.39 12.78
CA THR A 296 -1.24 -2.59 13.20
C THR A 296 -1.02 -2.15 14.65
N GLY A 297 -1.60 -1.02 15.05
CA GLY A 297 -1.57 -0.51 16.41
C GLY A 297 -2.11 -1.53 17.41
N SER A 298 -3.18 -2.25 17.06
CA SER A 298 -3.72 -3.33 17.91
C SER A 298 -2.71 -4.45 18.15
N VAL A 299 -1.90 -4.80 17.15
CA VAL A 299 -0.84 -5.81 17.27
C VAL A 299 0.29 -5.31 18.17
N ILE A 300 0.70 -4.04 17.98
CA ILE A 300 1.76 -3.41 18.78
C ILE A 300 1.31 -3.36 20.25
N ILE A 301 0.11 -2.85 20.54
CA ILE A 301 -0.46 -2.77 21.88
C ILE A 301 -0.50 -4.15 22.54
N GLN A 302 -1.03 -5.16 21.82
CA GLN A 302 -1.10 -6.54 22.33
C GLN A 302 0.28 -7.08 22.70
N ARG A 303 1.29 -6.92 21.81
CA ARG A 303 2.64 -7.45 22.02
C ARG A 303 3.37 -6.74 23.16
N VAL A 304 3.26 -5.41 23.21
CA VAL A 304 3.89 -4.59 24.25
C VAL A 304 3.28 -4.94 25.62
N TYR A 305 1.96 -4.93 25.73
CA TYR A 305 1.27 -5.25 26.97
C TYR A 305 1.57 -6.67 27.46
N PHE A 306 1.57 -7.66 26.55
CA PHE A 306 1.90 -9.03 26.89
C PHE A 306 3.34 -9.17 27.41
N LYS A 307 4.31 -8.52 26.79
CA LYS A 307 5.71 -8.53 27.24
C LYS A 307 5.87 -7.83 28.58
N LEU A 308 5.24 -6.66 28.76
CA LEU A 308 5.33 -5.89 30.02
C LEU A 308 4.70 -6.65 31.20
N THR A 309 3.53 -7.25 30.99
CA THR A 309 2.87 -8.05 32.05
C THR A 309 3.66 -9.31 32.37
N LYS A 310 4.19 -10.00 31.34
CA LYS A 310 5.05 -11.16 31.55
C LYS A 310 6.32 -10.80 32.34
N TRP A 311 6.91 -9.65 32.04
CA TRP A 311 8.10 -9.17 32.76
C TRP A 311 7.79 -8.82 34.23
N LYS A 312 6.63 -8.17 34.48
CA LYS A 312 6.24 -7.73 35.86
C LYS A 312 5.68 -8.85 36.74
N THR A 313 4.93 -9.79 36.16
CA THR A 313 4.12 -10.77 36.93
C THR A 313 4.47 -12.23 36.61
N GLY A 314 5.46 -12.48 35.74
CA GLY A 314 5.81 -13.84 35.28
C GLY A 314 4.84 -14.41 34.24
N THR A 315 3.61 -13.88 34.13
CA THR A 315 2.58 -14.35 33.20
C THR A 315 2.14 -13.23 32.26
N GLY A 316 2.13 -13.52 30.94
CA GLY A 316 1.68 -12.55 29.94
C GLY A 316 0.16 -12.43 29.90
N LYS A 317 -0.38 -11.21 30.04
CA LYS A 317 -1.81 -10.91 29.89
C LYS A 317 -2.10 -10.35 28.50
N ARG A 318 -3.31 -10.59 27.98
CA ARG A 318 -3.77 -10.10 26.69
C ARG A 318 -4.75 -8.93 26.87
N VAL A 319 -4.67 -7.91 26.00
CA VAL A 319 -5.65 -6.82 25.90
C VAL A 319 -6.83 -7.27 25.04
N PHE A 320 -6.52 -7.82 23.87
CA PHE A 320 -7.50 -8.35 22.92
C PHE A 320 -7.54 -9.88 23.02
N LEU A 321 -8.67 -10.50 22.71
CA LEU A 321 -8.79 -11.97 22.63
C LEU A 321 -7.76 -12.53 21.64
N MET A 322 -7.60 -11.86 20.50
CA MET A 322 -6.59 -12.13 19.48
C MET A 322 -6.19 -10.83 18.79
N SER A 323 -4.99 -10.73 18.24
CA SER A 323 -4.54 -9.66 17.36
C SER A 323 -4.08 -10.24 16.02
N PRO A 324 -4.28 -9.54 14.90
CA PRO A 324 -4.85 -8.19 14.72
C PRO A 324 -6.32 -8.03 15.12
N LEU A 325 -6.79 -6.76 15.23
CA LEU A 325 -8.08 -6.40 15.79
C LEU A 325 -9.29 -7.08 15.14
N HIS A 326 -9.25 -7.35 13.83
CA HIS A 326 -10.32 -8.04 13.12
C HIS A 326 -10.56 -9.46 13.66
N HIS A 327 -9.51 -10.21 14.05
CA HIS A 327 -9.64 -11.52 14.68
C HIS A 327 -10.24 -11.46 16.10
N HIS A 328 -10.07 -10.34 16.82
CA HIS A 328 -10.75 -10.14 18.09
C HIS A 328 -12.28 -10.17 17.92
N PHE A 329 -12.79 -9.54 16.86
CA PHE A 329 -14.23 -9.53 16.58
C PHE A 329 -14.74 -10.87 16.05
N GLU A 330 -13.94 -11.62 15.27
CA GLU A 330 -14.29 -13.00 14.90
C GLU A 330 -14.47 -13.87 16.14
N LEU A 331 -13.53 -13.79 17.11
CA LEU A 331 -13.64 -14.54 18.37
C LEU A 331 -14.79 -14.06 19.28
N LYS A 332 -15.33 -12.86 19.04
CA LYS A 332 -16.58 -12.38 19.65
C LYS A 332 -17.84 -12.87 18.94
N GLY A 333 -17.69 -13.67 17.86
CA GLY A 333 -18.80 -14.26 17.12
C GLY A 333 -19.38 -13.37 16.02
N TRP A 334 -18.67 -12.30 15.61
CA TRP A 334 -19.10 -11.50 14.46
C TRP A 334 -18.81 -12.26 13.15
N GLU A 335 -19.74 -12.21 12.22
CA GLU A 335 -19.53 -12.76 10.88
C GLU A 335 -18.45 -11.98 10.12
N GLN A 336 -17.65 -12.68 9.33
CA GLN A 336 -16.55 -12.12 8.55
C GLN A 336 -16.99 -10.92 7.70
N ILE A 337 -18.10 -11.05 6.98
CA ILE A 337 -18.63 -9.98 6.11
C ILE A 337 -18.96 -8.74 6.93
N THR A 338 -19.59 -8.91 8.10
CA THR A 338 -19.90 -7.79 9.01
C THR A 338 -18.64 -7.06 9.46
N ILE A 339 -17.57 -7.80 9.79
CA ILE A 339 -16.30 -7.20 10.20
C ILE A 339 -15.72 -6.42 9.04
N VAL A 340 -15.62 -7.03 7.85
CA VAL A 340 -15.04 -6.39 6.66
C VAL A 340 -15.76 -5.09 6.31
N VAL A 341 -17.09 -5.11 6.23
CA VAL A 341 -17.89 -3.91 5.91
C VAL A 341 -17.71 -2.82 6.95
N ARG A 342 -17.74 -3.16 8.26
CA ARG A 342 -17.53 -2.15 9.32
C ARG A 342 -16.12 -1.57 9.30
N PHE A 343 -15.10 -2.38 9.02
CA PHE A 343 -13.72 -1.91 8.88
C PHE A 343 -13.56 -1.04 7.63
N TRP A 344 -14.24 -1.36 6.52
CA TRP A 344 -14.27 -0.47 5.35
C TRP A 344 -14.92 0.88 5.67
N LEU A 345 -16.01 0.92 6.47
CA LEU A 345 -16.61 2.17 6.92
C LEU A 345 -15.64 3.01 7.76
N ILE A 346 -14.90 2.36 8.69
CA ILE A 346 -13.84 3.03 9.46
C ILE A 346 -12.75 3.53 8.52
N GLY A 347 -12.29 2.71 7.56
CA GLY A 347 -11.30 3.09 6.55
C GLY A 347 -11.77 4.28 5.71
N ALA A 348 -13.02 4.27 5.25
CA ALA A 348 -13.62 5.38 4.50
C ALA A 348 -13.64 6.69 5.32
N LEU A 349 -14.02 6.64 6.60
CA LEU A 349 -14.00 7.81 7.49
C LEU A 349 -12.58 8.34 7.68
N CYS A 350 -11.58 7.45 7.83
CA CYS A 350 -10.17 7.81 7.91
C CYS A 350 -9.70 8.50 6.61
N VAL A 351 -10.02 7.92 5.45
CA VAL A 351 -9.69 8.49 4.13
C VAL A 351 -10.35 9.85 3.94
N LEU A 352 -11.64 9.97 4.25
CA LEU A 352 -12.37 11.24 4.15
C LEU A 352 -11.76 12.32 5.06
N SER A 353 -11.35 11.96 6.27
CA SER A 353 -10.66 12.91 7.16
C SER A 353 -9.31 13.35 6.59
N GLY A 354 -8.51 12.44 6.02
CA GLY A 354 -7.25 12.77 5.38
C GLY A 354 -7.41 13.67 4.16
N VAL A 355 -8.34 13.33 3.26
CA VAL A 355 -8.65 14.17 2.08
C VAL A 355 -9.25 15.52 2.52
N GLY A 356 -10.06 15.52 3.57
CA GLY A 356 -10.60 16.74 4.17
C GLY A 356 -9.51 17.66 4.71
N MET A 357 -8.53 17.11 5.44
CA MET A 357 -7.36 17.86 5.93
C MET A 357 -6.54 18.44 4.78
N PHE A 358 -6.33 17.65 3.71
CA PHE A 358 -5.66 18.11 2.49
C PHE A 358 -6.36 19.29 1.85
N TYR A 359 -7.68 19.22 1.71
CA TYR A 359 -8.49 20.30 1.11
C TYR A 359 -8.57 21.55 2.00
N LEU A 360 -8.72 21.37 3.32
CA LEU A 360 -8.78 22.48 4.27
C LEU A 360 -7.49 23.28 4.27
N GLU A 361 -6.31 22.63 4.23
CA GLU A 361 -5.05 23.35 4.14
C GLU A 361 -5.00 24.26 2.92
N TRP A 362 -5.42 23.77 1.76
CA TRP A 362 -5.45 24.58 0.54
C TRP A 362 -6.40 25.79 0.64
N THR A 363 -7.53 25.66 1.36
CA THR A 363 -8.50 26.76 1.51
C THR A 363 -8.08 27.83 2.51
N TYR A 364 -7.18 27.50 3.45
CA TYR A 364 -6.71 28.43 4.50
C TYR A 364 -5.27 28.88 4.33
N ALA A 365 -4.49 28.27 3.43
CA ALA A 365 -3.12 28.69 3.10
C ALA A 365 -3.15 29.88 2.11
#